data_7ef9b836b7f835c6d0f85437a6d91e31
#
_entry.id   7ef9b836b7f835c6d0f85437a6d91e31
#
_cell.length_a   1.000
_cell.length_b   1.000
_cell.length_c   1.000
_cell.angle_alpha   90.00
_cell.angle_beta   90.00
_cell.angle_gamma   90.00
#
_symmetry.space_group_name_H-M   'P 1'
#
loop_
_entity.id
_entity.type
_entity.pdbx_description
1 polymer ?
#
loop_
_entity_poly.entity_id
_entity_poly.type
_entity_poly.pdbx_seq_one_letter_code
_entity_poly.pdbx_strand_id
1 'polypeptide(L)'
;MTLSVNSASAVTIKEALCSGQSIVVGNQTFSTTGTYTITLQNSTGCDSVITLVLNISEGGSKTQVDSTICFGESVTYAGQTFFQTGTYQIVYPSNICRDTLLLNLTVNPQIKVTIDRIICEGNRYQLGDNSYGLTGTYSAVFTSALGCDSIVTLNLTVNPVKRTNIDAVLCQGEQVIVGGQLFTESVTNKVITLQTLAGCDSIITLNLVVLKQDTLITERSICAGDFVDIGGHTFTSSGTYYIPFQNNQCTGIVQLNLTVIVPSESSITRTICEGEATTVGGQVFSTSGTHIVVISNAQGCDS
;
A
#
# COMPACT_ATOMS: atom_id res chain seq x y z
N MET A 1 -46.63 103.19 -51.68
CA MET A 1 -46.38 102.64 -50.35
C MET A 1 -46.41 101.09 -50.55
N THR A 2 -45.29 100.39 -50.48
CA THR A 2 -45.26 98.94 -50.56
C THR A 2 -45.17 98.42 -49.11
N LEU A 3 -46.25 97.77 -48.67
CA LEU A 3 -46.28 97.09 -47.38
C LEU A 3 -45.83 95.63 -47.51
N SER A 4 -44.77 95.25 -46.81
CA SER A 4 -44.30 93.86 -46.73
C SER A 4 -44.73 93.35 -45.36
N VAL A 5 -45.43 92.20 -45.31
CA VAL A 5 -45.82 91.54 -44.08
C VAL A 5 -44.92 90.31 -43.94
N ASN A 6 -44.08 90.34 -42.95
CA ASN A 6 -43.29 89.19 -42.53
C ASN A 6 -44.09 88.26 -41.64
N SER A 7 -43.96 86.93 -41.86
CA SER A 7 -44.67 85.95 -41.05
C SER A 7 -43.86 85.60 -39.80
N ALA A 8 -44.56 85.42 -38.68
CA ALA A 8 -44.00 84.86 -37.50
C ALA A 8 -43.69 83.33 -37.72
N SER A 9 -42.57 82.81 -37.20
CA SER A 9 -42.23 81.40 -37.25
C SER A 9 -42.54 80.69 -35.91
N ALA A 10 -43.04 79.43 -35.97
CA ALA A 10 -43.25 78.62 -34.80
C ALA A 10 -42.45 77.33 -34.91
N VAL A 11 -41.65 77.03 -33.91
CA VAL A 11 -40.85 75.79 -33.85
C VAL A 11 -41.10 75.06 -32.53
N THR A 12 -41.21 73.73 -32.60
CA THR A 12 -41.31 72.90 -31.42
C THR A 12 -39.99 72.12 -31.26
N ILE A 13 -39.33 72.29 -30.09
CA ILE A 13 -38.16 71.57 -29.67
C ILE A 13 -38.61 70.55 -28.62
N LYS A 14 -38.29 69.27 -28.83
CA LYS A 14 -38.53 68.22 -27.87
C LYS A 14 -37.21 67.67 -27.40
N GLU A 15 -36.93 67.82 -26.09
CA GLU A 15 -35.64 67.36 -25.51
C GLU A 15 -35.92 66.54 -24.26
N ALA A 16 -35.04 65.55 -24.05
CA ALA A 16 -35.03 64.71 -22.86
C ALA A 16 -33.65 64.81 -22.21
N LEU A 17 -33.60 65.19 -20.93
CA LEU A 17 -32.39 65.40 -20.16
C LEU A 17 -32.43 64.55 -18.87
N CYS A 18 -31.27 64.40 -18.24
CA CYS A 18 -31.19 63.77 -16.91
C CYS A 18 -31.34 64.85 -15.81
N SER A 19 -31.82 64.42 -14.66
CA SER A 19 -31.84 65.25 -13.45
C SER A 19 -30.47 65.87 -13.19
N GLY A 20 -30.49 67.22 -12.93
CA GLY A 20 -29.30 68.07 -12.78
C GLY A 20 -28.73 68.64 -14.08
N GLN A 21 -29.27 68.25 -15.24
CA GLN A 21 -28.93 68.90 -16.53
C GLN A 21 -29.93 70.02 -16.86
N SER A 22 -29.53 70.89 -17.73
CA SER A 22 -30.35 71.98 -18.22
C SER A 22 -30.13 72.24 -19.70
N ILE A 23 -31.13 72.83 -20.33
CA ILE A 23 -31.04 73.31 -21.71
C ILE A 23 -31.24 74.85 -21.73
N VAL A 24 -30.50 75.53 -22.58
CA VAL A 24 -30.66 76.97 -22.81
C VAL A 24 -31.37 77.19 -24.14
N VAL A 25 -32.48 77.86 -24.11
CA VAL A 25 -33.22 78.26 -25.32
C VAL A 25 -33.42 79.75 -25.27
N GLY A 26 -32.84 80.45 -26.25
CA GLY A 26 -32.74 81.92 -26.17
C GLY A 26 -31.82 82.28 -25.02
N ASN A 27 -32.27 83.12 -24.14
CA ASN A 27 -31.55 83.56 -22.94
C ASN A 27 -32.10 82.98 -21.65
N GLN A 28 -32.90 81.93 -21.77
CA GLN A 28 -33.52 81.27 -20.62
C GLN A 28 -33.03 79.82 -20.46
N THR A 29 -32.79 79.46 -19.21
CA THR A 29 -32.32 78.10 -18.86
C THR A 29 -33.48 77.31 -18.26
N PHE A 30 -33.68 76.13 -18.77
CA PHE A 30 -34.76 75.19 -18.34
C PHE A 30 -34.15 73.91 -17.75
N SER A 31 -34.58 73.55 -16.52
CA SER A 31 -34.06 72.39 -15.80
C SER A 31 -35.15 71.54 -15.16
N THR A 32 -36.38 71.79 -15.50
CA THR A 32 -37.54 71.01 -14.98
C THR A 32 -38.45 70.51 -16.11
N THR A 33 -39.08 69.38 -15.93
CA THR A 33 -40.03 68.84 -16.91
C THR A 33 -41.20 69.82 -17.11
N GLY A 34 -41.49 70.08 -18.38
CA GLY A 34 -42.57 71.02 -18.72
C GLY A 34 -42.64 71.35 -20.19
N THR A 35 -43.70 72.12 -20.57
CA THR A 35 -43.82 72.70 -21.88
C THR A 35 -43.68 74.20 -21.71
N TYR A 36 -42.68 74.77 -22.33
CA TYR A 36 -42.34 76.18 -22.21
C TYR A 36 -42.56 76.90 -23.55
N THR A 37 -43.15 78.09 -23.54
CA THR A 37 -43.32 78.89 -24.68
C THR A 37 -42.34 80.07 -24.58
N ILE A 38 -41.39 80.24 -25.52
CA ILE A 38 -40.37 81.22 -25.53
C ILE A 38 -40.59 82.08 -26.77
N THR A 39 -40.72 83.38 -26.60
CA THR A 39 -40.84 84.32 -27.72
C THR A 39 -39.51 84.98 -27.95
N LEU A 40 -39.01 84.85 -29.12
CA LEU A 40 -37.76 85.51 -29.57
C LEU A 40 -38.01 86.39 -30.79
N GLN A 41 -37.40 87.51 -30.82
CA GLN A 41 -37.45 88.39 -32.01
C GLN A 41 -36.48 87.85 -33.08
N ASN A 42 -36.99 87.69 -34.30
CA ASN A 42 -36.15 87.32 -35.43
C ASN A 42 -35.43 88.55 -35.96
N SER A 43 -34.51 88.35 -36.92
CA SER A 43 -33.68 89.39 -37.51
C SER A 43 -34.47 90.50 -38.24
N THR A 44 -35.76 90.28 -38.48
CA THR A 44 -36.67 91.24 -39.13
C THR A 44 -37.61 91.94 -38.16
N GLY A 45 -37.42 91.71 -36.81
CA GLY A 45 -38.21 92.31 -35.75
C GLY A 45 -39.57 91.61 -35.48
N CYS A 46 -39.87 90.55 -36.14
CA CYS A 46 -41.11 89.79 -35.88
C CYS A 46 -40.88 88.73 -34.81
N ASP A 47 -41.89 88.49 -33.96
CA ASP A 47 -41.79 87.45 -32.92
C ASP A 47 -41.83 86.04 -33.52
N SER A 48 -40.89 85.19 -33.07
CA SER A 48 -40.87 83.77 -33.29
C SER A 48 -41.18 83.03 -32.02
N VAL A 49 -42.09 82.11 -32.08
CA VAL A 49 -42.52 81.32 -30.91
C VAL A 49 -41.86 79.96 -30.93
N ILE A 50 -41.08 79.68 -29.90
CA ILE A 50 -40.47 78.36 -29.68
C ILE A 50 -41.27 77.66 -28.57
N THR A 51 -41.77 76.44 -28.87
CA THR A 51 -42.38 75.57 -27.85
C THR A 51 -41.34 74.52 -27.48
N LEU A 52 -40.76 74.62 -26.27
CA LEU A 52 -39.87 73.62 -25.73
C LEU A 52 -40.69 72.63 -24.91
N VAL A 53 -40.71 71.40 -25.32
CA VAL A 53 -41.22 70.25 -24.54
C VAL A 53 -40.03 69.53 -23.91
N LEU A 54 -39.79 69.80 -22.65
CA LEU A 54 -38.63 69.26 -21.90
C LEU A 54 -39.13 68.13 -20.98
N ASN A 55 -38.51 66.97 -21.06
CA ASN A 55 -38.70 65.84 -20.17
C ASN A 55 -37.41 65.60 -19.40
N ILE A 56 -37.44 65.75 -18.06
CA ILE A 56 -36.33 65.44 -17.18
C ILE A 56 -36.59 64.08 -16.56
N SER A 57 -35.77 63.10 -16.90
CA SER A 57 -35.75 61.81 -16.24
C SER A 57 -35.03 61.92 -14.90
N GLU A 58 -35.64 61.41 -13.84
CA GLU A 58 -34.90 61.21 -12.58
C GLU A 58 -33.73 60.28 -12.86
N GLY A 59 -32.55 60.60 -12.36
CA GLY A 59 -31.25 60.00 -12.70
C GLY A 59 -31.27 58.50 -12.93
N GLY A 60 -30.17 57.98 -13.49
CA GLY A 60 -30.09 56.60 -13.92
C GLY A 60 -30.43 55.56 -12.81
N SER A 61 -30.90 54.42 -13.23
CA SER A 61 -31.23 53.30 -12.35
C SER A 61 -29.98 52.83 -11.58
N LYS A 62 -30.16 52.51 -10.30
CA LYS A 62 -29.13 51.82 -9.48
C LYS A 62 -29.55 50.39 -9.27
N THR A 63 -28.77 49.46 -9.79
CA THR A 63 -29.01 48.04 -9.68
C THR A 63 -27.83 47.41 -8.93
N GLN A 64 -28.12 46.55 -7.95
CA GLN A 64 -27.14 45.72 -7.25
C GLN A 64 -27.21 44.30 -7.79
N VAL A 65 -26.05 43.74 -8.05
CA VAL A 65 -25.91 42.34 -8.46
C VAL A 65 -24.84 41.68 -7.59
N ASP A 66 -25.19 40.59 -6.97
CA ASP A 66 -24.30 39.72 -6.26
C ASP A 66 -23.91 38.54 -7.20
N SER A 67 -22.66 38.31 -7.40
CA SER A 67 -22.16 37.24 -8.27
C SER A 67 -21.06 36.47 -7.58
N THR A 68 -21.05 35.15 -7.75
CA THR A 68 -20.02 34.26 -7.22
C THR A 68 -19.45 33.45 -8.38
N ILE A 69 -18.12 33.47 -8.50
CA ILE A 69 -17.38 32.70 -9.51
C ILE A 69 -16.29 31.89 -8.83
N CYS A 70 -15.70 30.95 -9.56
CA CYS A 70 -14.58 30.15 -9.10
C CYS A 70 -13.23 30.80 -9.48
N PHE A 71 -12.19 30.48 -8.74
CA PHE A 71 -10.82 30.90 -9.06
C PHE A 71 -10.47 30.57 -10.52
N GLY A 72 -9.99 31.54 -11.25
CA GLY A 72 -9.65 31.43 -12.67
C GLY A 72 -10.81 31.75 -13.64
N GLU A 73 -12.03 31.93 -13.13
CA GLU A 73 -13.16 32.40 -13.94
C GLU A 73 -13.26 33.93 -13.94
N SER A 74 -14.10 34.42 -14.80
CA SER A 74 -14.39 35.85 -14.91
C SER A 74 -15.87 36.08 -15.23
N VAL A 75 -16.35 37.26 -14.89
CA VAL A 75 -17.69 37.69 -15.19
C VAL A 75 -17.63 39.05 -15.90
N THR A 76 -18.50 39.27 -16.88
CA THR A 76 -18.53 40.50 -17.65
C THR A 76 -19.85 41.23 -17.46
N TYR A 77 -19.75 42.50 -17.03
CA TYR A 77 -20.93 43.39 -16.90
C TYR A 77 -20.62 44.69 -17.63
N ALA A 78 -21.57 45.16 -18.43
CA ALA A 78 -21.48 46.40 -19.22
C ALA A 78 -20.15 46.53 -20.01
N GLY A 79 -19.64 45.40 -20.56
CA GLY A 79 -18.41 45.34 -21.34
C GLY A 79 -17.09 45.36 -20.52
N GLN A 80 -17.17 45.38 -19.19
CA GLN A 80 -16.01 45.28 -18.30
C GLN A 80 -15.94 43.87 -17.68
N THR A 81 -14.74 43.31 -17.64
CA THR A 81 -14.50 41.96 -17.11
C THR A 81 -13.86 42.00 -15.72
N PHE A 82 -14.38 41.23 -14.82
CA PHE A 82 -13.97 41.16 -13.41
C PHE A 82 -13.59 39.73 -13.04
N PHE A 83 -12.49 39.59 -12.27
CA PHE A 83 -11.92 38.29 -11.88
C PHE A 83 -11.40 38.25 -10.43
N GLN A 84 -11.61 39.33 -9.68
CA GLN A 84 -11.20 39.38 -8.26
C GLN A 84 -12.39 39.72 -7.38
N THR A 85 -12.35 39.21 -6.14
CA THR A 85 -13.35 39.55 -5.12
C THR A 85 -13.32 41.02 -4.84
N GLY A 86 -14.48 41.66 -4.86
CA GLY A 86 -14.62 43.08 -4.58
C GLY A 86 -15.99 43.63 -4.89
N THR A 87 -16.20 44.89 -4.54
CA THR A 87 -17.38 45.65 -4.89
C THR A 87 -17.02 46.65 -5.97
N TYR A 88 -17.68 46.61 -7.10
CA TYR A 88 -17.39 47.42 -8.28
C TYR A 88 -18.62 48.26 -8.62
N GLN A 89 -18.39 49.55 -8.81
CA GLN A 89 -19.37 50.47 -9.31
C GLN A 89 -19.15 50.68 -10.80
N ILE A 90 -20.12 50.23 -11.61
CA ILE A 90 -20.03 50.29 -13.07
C ILE A 90 -21.09 51.28 -13.54
N VAL A 91 -20.62 52.34 -14.20
CA VAL A 91 -21.52 53.36 -14.80
C VAL A 91 -21.55 53.10 -16.29
N TYR A 92 -22.73 52.89 -16.85
CA TYR A 92 -22.89 52.59 -18.28
C TYR A 92 -24.01 53.44 -18.89
N PRO A 93 -23.94 53.74 -20.20
CA PRO A 93 -24.97 54.53 -20.87
C PRO A 93 -26.28 53.75 -20.94
N SER A 94 -27.36 54.41 -20.56
CA SER A 94 -28.73 54.00 -20.80
C SER A 94 -29.36 54.99 -21.78
N ASN A 95 -30.63 54.78 -22.13
CA ASN A 95 -31.32 55.55 -23.20
C ASN A 95 -31.16 57.07 -23.11
N ILE A 96 -31.22 57.66 -21.93
CA ILE A 96 -31.11 59.12 -21.72
C ILE A 96 -30.09 59.41 -20.62
N CYS A 97 -30.09 58.61 -19.53
CA CYS A 97 -29.24 58.81 -18.38
C CYS A 97 -28.24 57.65 -18.23
N ARG A 98 -27.18 57.87 -17.41
CA ARG A 98 -26.23 56.80 -17.09
C ARG A 98 -26.78 55.99 -15.94
N ASP A 99 -26.88 54.68 -16.13
CA ASP A 99 -27.23 53.73 -15.09
C ASP A 99 -25.99 53.30 -14.30
N THR A 100 -26.20 52.95 -13.04
CA THR A 100 -25.11 52.48 -12.16
C THR A 100 -25.45 51.04 -11.71
N LEU A 101 -24.53 50.13 -11.99
CA LEU A 101 -24.56 48.76 -11.45
C LEU A 101 -23.52 48.69 -10.32
N LEU A 102 -23.99 48.21 -9.16
CA LEU A 102 -23.13 47.83 -8.04
C LEU A 102 -22.96 46.31 -8.08
N LEU A 103 -21.77 45.84 -8.52
CA LEU A 103 -21.43 44.41 -8.54
C LEU A 103 -20.69 44.04 -7.26
N ASN A 104 -21.22 43.15 -6.47
CA ASN A 104 -20.53 42.49 -5.39
C ASN A 104 -20.04 41.11 -5.91
N LEU A 105 -18.76 41.01 -6.24
CA LEU A 105 -18.17 39.80 -6.76
C LEU A 105 -17.45 39.03 -5.66
N THR A 106 -17.78 37.77 -5.50
CA THR A 106 -17.07 36.80 -4.65
C THR A 106 -16.37 35.78 -5.53
N VAL A 107 -15.06 35.63 -5.36
CA VAL A 107 -14.28 34.62 -6.04
C VAL A 107 -13.93 33.53 -5.03
N ASN A 108 -14.48 32.36 -5.19
CA ASN A 108 -14.18 31.20 -4.34
C ASN A 108 -12.76 30.69 -4.64
N PRO A 109 -11.90 30.50 -3.63
CA PRO A 109 -10.55 30.01 -3.84
C PRO A 109 -10.56 28.56 -4.33
N GLN A 110 -9.54 28.19 -5.13
CA GLN A 110 -9.28 26.79 -5.46
C GLN A 110 -8.76 26.07 -4.21
N ILE A 111 -9.43 25.01 -3.81
CA ILE A 111 -9.01 24.16 -2.69
C ILE A 111 -7.97 23.15 -3.22
N LYS A 112 -6.81 23.08 -2.57
CA LYS A 112 -5.78 22.08 -2.84
C LYS A 112 -5.53 21.28 -1.58
N VAL A 113 -5.70 19.95 -1.65
CA VAL A 113 -5.50 19.02 -0.54
C VAL A 113 -4.49 17.99 -0.96
N THR A 114 -3.50 17.71 -0.08
CA THR A 114 -2.58 16.59 -0.25
C THR A 114 -2.90 15.53 0.78
N ILE A 115 -3.00 14.30 0.34
CA ILE A 115 -3.22 13.11 1.18
C ILE A 115 -2.07 12.12 0.95
N ASP A 116 -1.50 11.63 2.05
CA ASP A 116 -0.49 10.58 2.02
C ASP A 116 -1.16 9.25 2.37
N ARG A 117 -0.91 8.22 1.59
CA ARG A 117 -1.42 6.87 1.82
C ARG A 117 -0.35 5.83 1.59
N ILE A 118 -0.40 4.81 2.44
CA ILE A 118 0.46 3.63 2.32
C ILE A 118 -0.46 2.43 2.14
N ILE A 119 -0.19 1.63 1.12
CA ILE A 119 -0.88 0.37 0.86
C ILE A 119 0.15 -0.74 0.65
N CYS A 120 -0.31 -1.98 0.65
CA CYS A 120 0.53 -3.13 0.38
C CYS A 120 0.48 -3.50 -1.10
N GLU A 121 1.54 -4.12 -1.61
CA GLU A 121 1.59 -4.71 -2.94
C GLU A 121 0.37 -5.60 -3.20
N GLY A 122 -0.26 -5.42 -4.36
CA GLY A 122 -1.51 -6.09 -4.73
C GLY A 122 -2.78 -5.34 -4.34
N ASN A 123 -2.71 -4.38 -3.41
CA ASN A 123 -3.84 -3.53 -3.07
C ASN A 123 -3.91 -2.30 -3.97
N ARG A 124 -5.07 -1.67 -3.98
CA ARG A 124 -5.32 -0.45 -4.76
C ARG A 124 -6.00 0.60 -3.90
N TYR A 125 -5.66 1.86 -4.14
CA TYR A 125 -6.32 3.02 -3.52
C TYR A 125 -7.20 3.72 -4.54
N GLN A 126 -8.44 4.01 -4.16
CA GLN A 126 -9.41 4.73 -5.00
C GLN A 126 -9.29 6.22 -4.76
N LEU A 127 -9.08 7.00 -5.82
CA LEU A 127 -9.13 8.46 -5.81
C LEU A 127 -10.03 8.94 -6.95
N GLY A 128 -11.23 9.40 -6.60
CA GLY A 128 -12.29 9.66 -7.59
C GLY A 128 -12.67 8.38 -8.34
N ASP A 129 -12.77 8.44 -9.65
CA ASP A 129 -13.09 7.30 -10.50
C ASP A 129 -11.88 6.41 -10.84
N ASN A 130 -10.68 6.84 -10.44
CA ASN A 130 -9.43 6.13 -10.75
C ASN A 130 -8.93 5.33 -9.55
N SER A 131 -8.26 4.21 -9.86
CA SER A 131 -7.72 3.28 -8.88
C SER A 131 -6.22 3.07 -9.13
N TYR A 132 -5.40 3.33 -8.10
CA TYR A 132 -3.94 3.34 -8.17
C TYR A 132 -3.36 2.22 -7.32
N GLY A 133 -2.36 1.50 -7.86
CA GLY A 133 -1.70 0.37 -7.21
C GLY A 133 -0.18 0.41 -7.30
N LEU A 134 0.40 1.54 -7.72
CA LEU A 134 1.84 1.74 -7.79
C LEU A 134 2.22 2.98 -6.96
N THR A 135 3.42 2.98 -6.42
CA THR A 135 3.99 4.15 -5.74
C THR A 135 4.08 5.32 -6.71
N GLY A 136 3.57 6.48 -6.29
CA GLY A 136 3.58 7.68 -7.13
C GLY A 136 2.74 8.80 -6.56
N THR A 137 2.77 9.94 -7.25
CA THR A 137 1.92 11.09 -6.96
C THR A 137 0.85 11.20 -8.05
N TYR A 138 -0.39 11.26 -7.62
CA TYR A 138 -1.57 11.28 -8.49
C TYR A 138 -2.45 12.47 -8.13
N SER A 139 -3.15 13.02 -9.10
CA SER A 139 -4.07 14.14 -8.86
C SER A 139 -5.45 13.81 -9.43
N ALA A 140 -6.48 14.22 -8.71
CA ALA A 140 -7.86 14.18 -9.17
C ALA A 140 -8.55 15.50 -8.86
N VAL A 141 -9.51 15.85 -9.70
CA VAL A 141 -10.34 17.05 -9.55
C VAL A 141 -11.70 16.63 -9.01
N PHE A 142 -12.15 17.33 -8.00
CA PHE A 142 -13.44 17.14 -7.37
C PHE A 142 -14.21 18.46 -7.31
N THR A 143 -15.48 18.43 -7.59
CA THR A 143 -16.33 19.60 -7.39
C THR A 143 -16.62 19.79 -5.91
N SER A 144 -16.29 20.96 -5.37
CA SER A 144 -16.54 21.31 -3.98
C SER A 144 -18.04 21.60 -3.74
N ALA A 145 -18.44 21.70 -2.48
CA ALA A 145 -19.80 22.07 -2.10
C ALA A 145 -20.22 23.47 -2.61
N LEU A 146 -19.27 24.31 -2.97
CA LEU A 146 -19.49 25.63 -3.54
C LEU A 146 -19.53 25.60 -5.09
N GLY A 147 -19.51 24.41 -5.70
CA GLY A 147 -19.53 24.25 -7.16
C GLY A 147 -18.18 24.47 -7.86
N CYS A 148 -17.12 24.78 -7.11
CA CYS A 148 -15.78 25.05 -7.68
C CYS A 148 -14.90 23.80 -7.62
N ASP A 149 -14.01 23.68 -8.59
CA ASP A 149 -13.06 22.57 -8.66
C ASP A 149 -12.02 22.62 -7.53
N SER A 150 -11.83 21.48 -6.90
CA SER A 150 -10.82 21.25 -5.88
C SER A 150 -9.82 20.22 -6.39
N ILE A 151 -8.55 20.43 -6.19
CA ILE A 151 -7.49 19.49 -6.57
C ILE A 151 -7.08 18.67 -5.34
N VAL A 152 -7.22 17.36 -5.44
CA VAL A 152 -6.69 16.44 -4.44
C VAL A 152 -5.46 15.76 -5.03
N THR A 153 -4.32 15.92 -4.35
CA THR A 153 -3.06 15.25 -4.68
C THR A 153 -2.85 14.08 -3.72
N LEU A 154 -2.71 12.89 -4.27
CA LEU A 154 -2.42 11.66 -3.53
C LEU A 154 -0.92 11.31 -3.69
N ASN A 155 -0.19 11.26 -2.58
CA ASN A 155 1.12 10.63 -2.52
C ASN A 155 0.91 9.19 -2.04
N LEU A 156 1.01 8.24 -2.96
CA LEU A 156 0.80 6.83 -2.69
C LEU A 156 2.15 6.12 -2.53
N THR A 157 2.34 5.44 -1.41
CA THR A 157 3.46 4.53 -1.17
C THR A 157 2.93 3.10 -1.17
N VAL A 158 3.49 2.24 -2.01
CA VAL A 158 3.16 0.81 -2.05
C VAL A 158 4.32 0.02 -1.46
N ASN A 159 4.09 -0.59 -0.30
CA ASN A 159 5.06 -1.44 0.36
C ASN A 159 5.09 -2.82 -0.30
N PRO A 160 6.26 -3.32 -0.71
CA PRO A 160 6.38 -4.64 -1.31
C PRO A 160 6.12 -5.75 -0.28
N VAL A 161 5.58 -6.88 -0.74
CA VAL A 161 5.50 -8.12 0.05
C VAL A 161 6.89 -8.71 0.20
N LYS A 162 7.40 -8.83 1.43
CA LYS A 162 8.67 -9.49 1.70
C LYS A 162 8.50 -11.00 1.58
N ARG A 163 9.28 -11.63 0.70
CA ARG A 163 9.30 -13.08 0.49
C ARG A 163 10.63 -13.65 0.98
N THR A 164 10.60 -14.72 1.77
CA THR A 164 11.79 -15.36 2.32
C THR A 164 11.62 -16.87 2.17
N ASN A 165 12.62 -17.54 1.59
CA ASN A 165 12.67 -19.00 1.56
C ASN A 165 13.59 -19.47 2.69
N ILE A 166 13.13 -20.48 3.43
CA ILE A 166 13.89 -21.14 4.49
C ILE A 166 13.96 -22.61 4.14
N ASP A 167 15.18 -23.10 3.92
CA ASP A 167 15.49 -24.52 3.76
C ASP A 167 16.22 -24.97 5.02
N ALA A 168 15.66 -25.94 5.72
CA ALA A 168 16.21 -26.43 6.98
C ALA A 168 16.20 -27.95 7.04
N VAL A 169 17.17 -28.51 7.77
CA VAL A 169 17.26 -29.94 8.05
C VAL A 169 17.31 -30.10 9.57
N LEU A 170 16.48 -30.98 10.09
CA LEU A 170 16.43 -31.38 11.50
C LEU A 170 16.68 -32.88 11.62
N CYS A 171 17.13 -33.29 12.79
CA CYS A 171 17.15 -34.68 13.16
C CYS A 171 15.87 -35.08 13.86
N GLN A 172 15.50 -36.34 13.81
CA GLN A 172 14.34 -36.89 14.51
C GLN A 172 14.38 -36.49 15.98
N GLY A 173 13.28 -35.89 16.48
CA GLY A 173 13.17 -35.39 17.84
C GLY A 173 13.54 -33.93 18.03
N GLU A 174 14.15 -33.30 17.04
CA GLU A 174 14.39 -31.86 17.05
C GLU A 174 13.16 -31.07 16.55
N GLN A 175 13.16 -29.78 16.80
CA GLN A 175 12.05 -28.89 16.45
C GLN A 175 12.57 -27.51 16.02
N VAL A 176 11.83 -26.85 15.16
CA VAL A 176 12.10 -25.48 14.75
C VAL A 176 10.81 -24.64 14.83
N ILE A 177 10.95 -23.38 15.22
CA ILE A 177 9.85 -22.41 15.22
C ILE A 177 10.07 -21.44 14.06
N VAL A 178 9.11 -21.39 13.14
CA VAL A 178 9.11 -20.44 12.02
C VAL A 178 7.80 -19.68 12.05
N GLY A 179 7.89 -18.35 12.09
CA GLY A 179 6.70 -17.51 12.13
C GLY A 179 5.75 -17.78 13.31
N GLY A 180 6.31 -18.20 14.46
CA GLY A 180 5.52 -18.56 15.65
C GLY A 180 4.85 -19.93 15.57
N GLN A 181 5.04 -20.70 14.50
CA GLN A 181 4.55 -22.06 14.35
C GLN A 181 5.66 -23.07 14.60
N LEU A 182 5.35 -24.13 15.35
CA LEU A 182 6.27 -25.21 15.68
C LEU A 182 6.22 -26.28 14.59
N PHE A 183 7.40 -26.73 14.14
CA PHE A 183 7.54 -27.81 13.16
C PHE A 183 8.44 -28.91 13.71
N THR A 184 7.97 -30.15 13.62
CA THR A 184 8.64 -31.37 14.06
C THR A 184 8.69 -32.44 12.97
N GLU A 185 8.05 -32.19 11.84
CA GLU A 185 7.95 -33.10 10.71
C GLU A 185 8.37 -32.42 9.41
N SER A 186 8.77 -33.24 8.43
CA SER A 186 9.15 -32.74 7.11
C SER A 186 7.97 -32.03 6.44
N VAL A 187 8.21 -30.83 5.89
CA VAL A 187 7.25 -30.06 5.10
C VAL A 187 7.92 -29.50 3.86
N THR A 188 7.18 -29.43 2.77
CA THR A 188 7.67 -28.87 1.50
C THR A 188 6.75 -27.75 1.06
N ASN A 189 7.34 -26.61 0.66
CA ASN A 189 6.62 -25.42 0.19
C ASN A 189 5.54 -24.93 1.18
N LYS A 190 5.80 -25.07 2.48
CA LYS A 190 4.86 -24.58 3.50
C LYS A 190 4.89 -23.07 3.53
N VAL A 191 3.77 -22.44 3.19
CA VAL A 191 3.62 -20.99 3.21
C VAL A 191 3.15 -20.54 4.59
N ILE A 192 3.87 -19.57 5.16
CA ILE A 192 3.56 -18.94 6.44
C ILE A 192 3.46 -17.43 6.17
N THR A 193 2.32 -16.84 6.50
CA THR A 193 2.06 -15.41 6.32
C THR A 193 2.20 -14.70 7.65
N LEU A 194 3.01 -13.64 7.68
CA LEU A 194 3.25 -12.80 8.86
C LEU A 194 2.94 -11.36 8.51
N GLN A 195 2.22 -10.67 9.39
CA GLN A 195 2.03 -9.23 9.24
C GLN A 195 3.26 -8.47 9.73
N THR A 196 3.68 -7.46 8.95
CA THR A 196 4.74 -6.53 9.37
C THR A 196 4.15 -5.41 10.22
N LEU A 197 5.01 -4.64 10.87
CA LEU A 197 4.62 -3.42 11.60
C LEU A 197 3.90 -2.39 10.70
N ALA A 198 4.15 -2.41 9.40
CA ALA A 198 3.46 -1.59 8.41
C ALA A 198 2.12 -2.19 7.94
N GLY A 199 1.69 -3.32 8.53
CA GLY A 199 0.43 -3.98 8.18
C GLY A 199 0.44 -4.77 6.87
N CYS A 200 1.59 -4.86 6.17
CA CYS A 200 1.73 -5.64 4.95
C CYS A 200 2.24 -7.05 5.27
N ASP A 201 1.74 -8.03 4.53
CA ASP A 201 2.11 -9.42 4.74
C ASP A 201 3.58 -9.67 4.37
N SER A 202 4.24 -10.53 5.15
CA SER A 202 5.49 -11.16 4.77
C SER A 202 5.22 -12.64 4.54
N ILE A 203 5.75 -13.18 3.47
CA ILE A 203 5.55 -14.57 3.08
C ILE A 203 6.86 -15.34 3.32
N ILE A 204 6.79 -16.37 4.16
CA ILE A 204 7.88 -17.33 4.36
C ILE A 204 7.47 -18.62 3.67
N THR A 205 8.32 -19.15 2.81
CA THR A 205 8.21 -20.49 2.25
C THR A 205 9.20 -21.39 2.96
N LEU A 206 8.72 -22.35 3.73
CA LEU A 206 9.53 -23.29 4.48
C LEU A 206 9.60 -24.65 3.77
N ASN A 207 10.82 -25.10 3.53
CA ASN A 207 11.15 -26.50 3.19
C ASN A 207 11.93 -27.08 4.37
N LEU A 208 11.35 -28.02 5.06
CA LEU A 208 11.95 -28.69 6.20
C LEU A 208 12.07 -30.17 5.90
N VAL A 209 13.27 -30.71 6.07
CA VAL A 209 13.56 -32.14 6.01
C VAL A 209 13.89 -32.62 7.42
N VAL A 210 13.13 -33.57 7.93
CA VAL A 210 13.43 -34.24 9.19
C VAL A 210 14.02 -35.62 8.86
N LEU A 211 15.31 -35.79 9.15
CA LEU A 211 16.02 -37.03 8.94
C LEU A 211 15.67 -38.02 10.06
N LYS A 212 15.29 -39.24 9.68
CA LYS A 212 15.11 -40.32 10.63
C LYS A 212 16.44 -40.70 11.25
N GLN A 213 16.39 -41.18 12.52
CA GLN A 213 17.55 -41.73 13.17
C GLN A 213 17.98 -43.00 12.45
N ASP A 214 19.25 -43.04 12.01
CA ASP A 214 19.81 -44.22 11.37
C ASP A 214 20.17 -45.26 12.43
N THR A 215 19.71 -46.51 12.24
CA THR A 215 19.99 -47.61 13.18
C THR A 215 20.63 -48.75 12.44
N LEU A 216 21.90 -49.02 12.76
CA LEU A 216 22.67 -50.13 12.21
C LEU A 216 22.64 -51.28 13.21
N ILE A 217 22.02 -52.40 12.86
CA ILE A 217 21.99 -53.61 13.71
C ILE A 217 23.17 -54.49 13.27
N THR A 218 23.99 -54.89 14.23
CA THR A 218 25.11 -55.80 14.02
C THR A 218 25.11 -56.91 15.06
N GLU A 219 25.33 -58.14 14.62
CA GLU A 219 25.45 -59.32 15.47
C GLU A 219 26.91 -59.79 15.51
N ARG A 220 27.39 -60.05 16.70
CA ARG A 220 28.72 -60.57 16.91
C ARG A 220 28.71 -61.70 17.93
N SER A 221 29.55 -62.74 17.66
CA SER A 221 29.83 -63.81 18.62
C SER A 221 31.33 -63.81 18.87
N ILE A 222 31.73 -63.83 20.13
CA ILE A 222 33.11 -63.92 20.58
C ILE A 222 33.29 -65.01 21.62
N CYS A 223 34.52 -65.44 21.83
CA CYS A 223 34.84 -66.38 22.87
C CYS A 223 34.99 -65.68 24.24
N ALA A 224 34.78 -66.38 25.31
CA ALA A 224 35.03 -65.84 26.65
C ALA A 224 36.50 -65.44 26.79
N GLY A 225 36.71 -64.19 27.21
CA GLY A 225 38.05 -63.56 27.27
C GLY A 225 38.37 -62.63 26.10
N ASP A 226 37.64 -62.75 25.00
CA ASP A 226 37.75 -61.83 23.86
C ASP A 226 36.87 -60.58 24.05
N PHE A 227 37.08 -59.59 23.16
CA PHE A 227 36.28 -58.37 23.17
C PHE A 227 35.92 -57.93 21.76
N VAL A 228 34.88 -57.12 21.66
CA VAL A 228 34.52 -56.34 20.46
C VAL A 228 34.68 -54.88 20.75
N ASP A 229 35.36 -54.15 19.87
CA ASP A 229 35.43 -52.68 19.91
C ASP A 229 34.52 -52.10 18.83
N ILE A 230 33.64 -51.22 19.22
CA ILE A 230 32.77 -50.44 18.31
C ILE A 230 32.78 -48.99 18.76
N GLY A 231 33.23 -48.11 17.92
CA GLY A 231 33.27 -46.68 18.20
C GLY A 231 34.08 -46.29 19.42
N GLY A 232 35.16 -47.05 19.76
CA GLY A 232 36.00 -46.81 20.91
C GLY A 232 35.43 -47.36 22.24
N HIS A 233 34.32 -48.11 22.17
CA HIS A 233 33.75 -48.81 23.31
C HIS A 233 34.01 -50.31 23.21
N THR A 234 34.57 -50.88 24.29
CA THR A 234 34.94 -52.31 24.37
C THR A 234 33.86 -53.11 25.09
N PHE A 235 33.41 -54.20 24.51
CA PHE A 235 32.36 -55.05 25.01
C PHE A 235 32.89 -56.50 25.20
N THR A 236 32.68 -57.05 26.40
CA THR A 236 33.21 -58.36 26.82
C THR A 236 32.15 -59.32 27.33
N SER A 237 30.88 -58.87 27.39
CA SER A 237 29.77 -59.65 27.95
C SER A 237 28.61 -59.76 26.94
N SER A 238 27.88 -60.87 26.97
CA SER A 238 26.68 -61.03 26.16
C SER A 238 25.62 -59.97 26.52
N GLY A 239 25.01 -59.40 25.48
CA GLY A 239 24.00 -58.36 25.65
C GLY A 239 23.68 -57.62 24.39
N THR A 240 22.66 -56.72 24.47
CA THR A 240 22.35 -55.76 23.43
C THR A 240 22.83 -54.40 23.90
N TYR A 241 23.70 -53.77 23.09
CA TYR A 241 24.29 -52.45 23.37
C TYR A 241 23.88 -51.47 22.31
N TYR A 242 23.63 -50.19 22.72
CA TYR A 242 23.28 -49.12 21.87
C TYR A 242 24.41 -48.09 21.87
N ILE A 243 25.12 -47.95 20.76
CA ILE A 243 26.30 -47.13 20.64
C ILE A 243 25.97 -45.99 19.66
N PRO A 244 25.99 -44.73 20.13
CA PRO A 244 25.80 -43.57 19.22
C PRO A 244 26.97 -43.39 18.28
N PHE A 245 26.69 -43.12 17.01
CA PHE A 245 27.66 -42.70 16.04
C PHE A 245 27.22 -41.44 15.34
N GLN A 246 28.19 -40.66 14.91
CA GLN A 246 27.92 -39.45 14.13
C GLN A 246 27.84 -39.81 12.65
N ASN A 247 26.67 -39.55 12.06
CA ASN A 247 26.48 -39.45 10.64
C ASN A 247 26.54 -37.96 10.27
N ASN A 248 26.90 -37.61 9.06
CA ASN A 248 27.25 -36.25 8.61
C ASN A 248 26.28 -35.14 9.09
N GLN A 249 25.05 -35.45 9.47
CA GLN A 249 24.05 -34.51 9.89
C GLN A 249 23.36 -34.88 11.22
N CYS A 250 23.17 -36.20 11.52
CA CYS A 250 22.42 -36.64 12.71
C CYS A 250 23.17 -37.77 13.41
N THR A 251 22.87 -37.94 14.71
CA THR A 251 23.40 -39.06 15.50
C THR A 251 22.60 -40.33 15.16
N GLY A 252 23.27 -41.32 14.64
CA GLY A 252 22.75 -42.69 14.46
C GLY A 252 23.04 -43.58 15.69
N ILE A 253 22.47 -44.79 15.71
CA ILE A 253 22.69 -45.79 16.74
C ILE A 253 23.17 -47.09 16.09
N VAL A 254 24.29 -47.66 16.58
CA VAL A 254 24.63 -49.03 16.34
C VAL A 254 24.03 -49.87 17.45
N GLN A 255 23.14 -50.80 17.09
CA GLN A 255 22.64 -51.83 18.00
C GLN A 255 23.53 -53.07 17.85
N LEU A 256 24.43 -53.30 18.82
CA LEU A 256 25.25 -54.50 18.88
C LEU A 256 24.52 -55.60 19.69
N ASN A 257 24.25 -56.70 19.05
CA ASN A 257 23.81 -57.94 19.72
C ASN A 257 25.04 -58.86 19.88
N LEU A 258 25.63 -58.87 21.08
CA LEU A 258 26.82 -59.61 21.38
C LEU A 258 26.50 -60.91 22.10
N THR A 259 27.01 -62.02 21.59
CA THR A 259 26.99 -63.34 22.23
C THR A 259 28.38 -63.76 22.64
N VAL A 260 28.62 -63.98 23.91
CA VAL A 260 29.89 -64.52 24.42
C VAL A 260 29.71 -66.02 24.66
N ILE A 261 30.49 -66.80 23.97
CA ILE A 261 30.50 -68.25 24.05
C ILE A 261 31.44 -68.64 25.21
N VAL A 262 30.84 -69.20 26.24
CA VAL A 262 31.64 -69.72 27.38
C VAL A 262 32.14 -71.14 27.08
N PRO A 263 33.36 -71.48 27.50
CA PRO A 263 33.85 -72.85 27.40
C PRO A 263 32.96 -73.84 28.06
N SER A 264 32.75 -74.99 27.47
CA SER A 264 32.06 -76.13 28.10
C SER A 264 33.10 -77.15 28.54
N GLU A 265 32.98 -77.68 29.77
CA GLU A 265 33.81 -78.74 30.28
C GLU A 265 33.08 -80.06 30.23
N SER A 266 33.71 -81.11 29.73
CA SER A 266 33.19 -82.46 29.77
C SER A 266 34.30 -83.43 30.24
N SER A 267 33.95 -84.39 31.06
CA SER A 267 34.84 -85.42 31.53
C SER A 267 34.53 -86.78 30.87
N ILE A 268 35.55 -87.45 30.38
CA ILE A 268 35.44 -88.77 29.79
C ILE A 268 36.37 -89.69 30.58
N THR A 269 35.85 -90.79 31.09
CA THR A 269 36.66 -91.80 31.73
C THR A 269 36.82 -93.01 30.77
N ARG A 270 38.07 -93.38 30.54
CA ARG A 270 38.38 -94.58 29.72
C ARG A 270 39.37 -95.47 30.44
N THR A 271 39.20 -96.74 30.29
CA THR A 271 40.13 -97.78 30.79
C THR A 271 40.68 -98.50 29.58
N ILE A 272 42.04 -98.62 29.56
CA ILE A 272 42.79 -99.29 28.50
C ILE A 272 43.77 -100.35 29.14
N CYS A 273 44.18 -101.34 28.39
CA CYS A 273 45.14 -102.33 28.86
C CYS A 273 46.58 -101.83 28.70
N GLU A 274 47.49 -102.42 29.42
CA GLU A 274 48.96 -102.04 29.28
C GLU A 274 49.45 -102.28 27.84
N GLY A 275 50.05 -101.23 27.27
CA GLY A 275 50.54 -101.17 25.86
C GLY A 275 49.55 -100.60 24.86
N GLU A 276 48.23 -100.34 25.30
CA GLU A 276 47.32 -99.67 24.43
C GLU A 276 47.33 -98.13 24.58
N ALA A 277 46.74 -97.47 23.63
CA ALA A 277 46.59 -96.07 23.66
C ALA A 277 45.12 -95.66 23.26
N THR A 278 44.69 -94.54 23.77
CA THR A 278 43.37 -93.96 23.39
C THR A 278 43.58 -92.54 22.88
N THR A 279 42.74 -92.13 21.93
CA THR A 279 42.83 -90.78 21.33
C THR A 279 41.55 -89.97 21.78
N VAL A 280 41.78 -88.78 22.30
CA VAL A 280 40.78 -87.75 22.64
C VAL A 280 41.22 -86.42 22.09
N GLY A 281 40.34 -85.73 21.33
CA GLY A 281 40.65 -84.44 20.74
C GLY A 281 41.87 -84.42 19.88
N GLY A 282 42.19 -85.50 19.19
CA GLY A 282 43.40 -85.60 18.34
C GLY A 282 44.68 -85.88 19.11
N GLN A 283 44.67 -85.92 20.44
CA GLN A 283 45.86 -86.27 21.28
C GLN A 283 45.75 -87.74 21.74
N VAL A 284 46.93 -88.41 21.77
CA VAL A 284 47.10 -89.82 22.08
C VAL A 284 47.62 -89.99 23.52
N PHE A 285 46.92 -90.78 24.32
CA PHE A 285 47.25 -91.04 25.72
C PHE A 285 47.47 -92.58 25.95
N SER A 286 48.56 -92.89 26.62
CA SER A 286 48.96 -94.25 26.90
C SER A 286 49.33 -94.44 28.39
N THR A 287 49.22 -93.43 29.21
CA THR A 287 49.59 -93.43 30.62
C THR A 287 48.39 -93.17 31.49
N SER A 288 48.28 -93.80 32.66
CA SER A 288 47.24 -93.56 33.65
C SER A 288 47.45 -92.15 34.21
N GLY A 289 46.33 -91.43 34.35
CA GLY A 289 46.31 -90.08 34.91
C GLY A 289 45.06 -89.28 34.44
N THR A 290 44.90 -88.03 34.96
CA THR A 290 43.94 -87.06 34.47
C THR A 290 44.61 -86.21 33.45
N HIS A 291 44.15 -86.18 32.23
CA HIS A 291 44.68 -85.45 31.14
C HIS A 291 43.61 -84.39 30.75
N ILE A 292 44.03 -83.14 30.55
CA ILE A 292 43.19 -82.05 30.07
C ILE A 292 43.51 -81.84 28.57
N VAL A 293 42.44 -81.87 27.74
CA VAL A 293 42.53 -81.62 26.31
C VAL A 293 41.64 -80.48 25.96
N VAL A 294 42.22 -79.50 25.36
CA VAL A 294 41.45 -78.39 24.84
C VAL A 294 41.02 -78.66 23.40
N ILE A 295 39.72 -78.61 23.16
CA ILE A 295 39.08 -78.89 21.89
C ILE A 295 38.31 -77.67 21.47
N SER A 296 38.50 -77.15 20.25
CA SER A 296 37.71 -76.02 19.76
C SER A 296 36.31 -76.50 19.41
N ASN A 297 35.32 -75.77 19.87
CA ASN A 297 33.90 -75.98 19.54
C ASN A 297 33.58 -75.61 18.08
N ALA A 298 32.35 -75.82 17.64
CA ALA A 298 31.92 -75.50 16.28
C ALA A 298 32.01 -74.03 15.91
N GLN A 299 32.14 -73.13 16.87
CA GLN A 299 32.31 -71.68 16.69
C GLN A 299 33.78 -71.26 16.78
N GLY A 300 34.69 -72.19 16.97
CA GLY A 300 36.14 -71.95 17.05
C GLY A 300 36.65 -71.55 18.43
N CYS A 301 35.80 -71.56 19.46
CA CYS A 301 36.18 -71.28 20.84
C CYS A 301 36.68 -72.55 21.53
N ASP A 302 37.70 -72.38 22.40
CA ASP A 302 38.19 -73.49 23.21
C ASP A 302 37.14 -73.98 24.22
N SER A 303 37.10 -75.31 24.39
CA SER A 303 36.19 -76.01 25.30
C SER A 303 37.00 -76.93 26.15
#